data_2efd58901642faee492899ca184a9e7d
#
_entry.id   2efd58901642faee492899ca184a9e7d
#
_cell.length_a   1.000
_cell.length_b   1.000
_cell.length_c   1.000
_cell.angle_alpha   90.00
_cell.angle_beta   90.00
_cell.angle_gamma   90.00
#
_symmetry.space_group_name_H-M   'P 1'
#
loop_
_entity.id
_entity.type
_entity.pdbx_description
1 polymer ?
#
loop_
_entity_poly.entity_id
_entity_poly.type
_entity_poly.pdbx_seq_one_letter_code
_entity_poly.pdbx_strand_id
1 'polypeptide(L)'
;KETMEEQIESDIVTRKLWANPDWYDVDQLREFFTELHERAFVPGGGMRQFGAAMRTPSRVEGLQALDIPTLVVHGENDTLLSIEHGRRTAELIPGAELLEIEGMSHDFVYQV
;
A
#
# COMPACT_ATOMS: atom_id res chain seq x y z
N LYS A 1 -10.68 -23.43 8.11
CA LYS A 1 -9.45 -22.70 8.50
C LYS A 1 -8.74 -22.36 7.20
N GLU A 2 -8.59 -21.09 6.91
CA GLU A 2 -7.94 -20.59 5.71
C GLU A 2 -6.51 -21.13 5.64
N THR A 3 -6.13 -21.69 4.52
CA THR A 3 -4.79 -22.19 4.25
C THR A 3 -3.91 -21.07 3.69
N MET A 4 -2.60 -21.24 3.74
CA MET A 4 -1.66 -20.29 3.13
C MET A 4 -1.89 -20.15 1.62
N GLU A 5 -2.17 -21.23 0.92
CA GLU A 5 -2.44 -21.21 -0.52
C GLU A 5 -3.71 -20.45 -0.85
N GLU A 6 -4.80 -20.68 -0.10
CA GLU A 6 -6.05 -19.92 -0.26
C GLU A 6 -5.85 -18.42 0.00
N GLN A 7 -4.99 -18.07 0.95
CA GLN A 7 -4.66 -16.68 1.23
C GLN A 7 -3.85 -16.06 0.08
N ILE A 8 -2.86 -16.77 -0.46
CA ILE A 8 -2.06 -16.29 -1.62
C ILE A 8 -2.98 -16.00 -2.82
N GLU A 9 -3.90 -16.92 -3.14
CA GLU A 9 -4.86 -16.69 -4.24
C GLU A 9 -5.76 -15.47 -3.97
N SER A 10 -6.25 -15.32 -2.74
CA SER A 10 -7.04 -14.16 -2.33
C SER A 10 -6.25 -12.85 -2.44
N ASP A 11 -4.98 -12.86 -2.05
CA ASP A 11 -4.12 -11.68 -2.12
C ASP A 11 -3.82 -11.27 -3.56
N ILE A 12 -3.60 -12.25 -4.47
CA ILE A 12 -3.43 -11.99 -5.91
C ILE A 12 -4.70 -11.36 -6.49
N VAL A 13 -5.87 -11.91 -6.18
CA VAL A 13 -7.16 -11.37 -6.65
C VAL A 13 -7.37 -9.95 -6.12
N THR A 14 -7.08 -9.73 -4.86
CA THR A 14 -7.23 -8.42 -4.21
C THR A 14 -6.26 -7.40 -4.82
N ARG A 15 -5.01 -7.80 -5.07
CA ARG A 15 -4.01 -6.92 -5.70
C ARG A 15 -4.46 -6.42 -7.07
N LYS A 16 -5.08 -7.28 -7.87
CA LYS A 16 -5.59 -6.91 -9.19
C LYS A 16 -6.62 -5.77 -9.17
N LEU A 17 -7.32 -5.57 -8.05
CA LEU A 17 -8.29 -4.48 -7.93
C LEU A 17 -7.63 -3.09 -7.87
N TRP A 18 -6.37 -3.02 -7.44
CA TRP A 18 -5.66 -1.77 -7.16
C TRP A 18 -4.38 -1.59 -7.97
N ALA A 19 -3.97 -2.62 -8.70
CA ALA A 19 -2.78 -2.57 -9.54
C ALA A 19 -3.08 -1.95 -10.90
N ASN A 20 -2.06 -1.35 -11.52
CA ASN A 20 -2.11 -1.04 -12.94
C ASN A 20 -2.08 -2.37 -13.73
N PRO A 21 -3.11 -2.66 -14.56
CA PRO A 21 -3.20 -3.94 -15.28
C PRO A 21 -2.04 -4.16 -16.26
N ASP A 22 -1.38 -3.10 -16.73
CA ASP A 22 -0.26 -3.19 -17.66
C ASP A 22 1.08 -3.48 -16.96
N TRP A 23 1.12 -3.39 -15.63
CA TRP A 23 2.34 -3.45 -14.86
C TRP A 23 2.46 -4.69 -13.97
N TYR A 24 1.39 -5.42 -13.71
CA TYR A 24 1.49 -6.58 -12.86
C TYR A 24 1.62 -7.89 -13.64
N ASP A 25 2.39 -8.80 -13.07
CA ASP A 25 2.57 -10.17 -13.53
C ASP A 25 2.09 -11.14 -12.44
N VAL A 26 1.21 -12.06 -12.79
CA VAL A 26 0.59 -12.98 -11.81
C VAL A 26 1.62 -13.93 -11.20
N ASP A 27 2.62 -14.37 -11.98
CA ASP A 27 3.65 -15.28 -11.49
C ASP A 27 4.57 -14.57 -10.50
N GLN A 28 4.94 -13.31 -10.78
CA GLN A 28 5.69 -12.46 -9.84
C GLN A 28 4.90 -12.18 -8.56
N LEU A 29 3.60 -11.89 -8.67
CA LEU A 29 2.75 -11.70 -7.50
C LEU A 29 2.65 -12.97 -6.64
N ARG A 30 2.55 -14.13 -7.27
CA ARG A 30 2.53 -15.42 -6.57
C ARG A 30 3.83 -15.66 -5.82
N GLU A 31 4.96 -15.44 -6.46
CA GLU A 31 6.28 -15.55 -5.84
C GLU A 31 6.37 -14.61 -4.63
N PHE A 32 6.04 -13.34 -4.81
CA PHE A 32 6.03 -12.33 -3.75
C PHE A 32 5.16 -12.72 -2.55
N PHE A 33 3.91 -13.13 -2.78
CA PHE A 33 3.01 -13.52 -1.69
C PHE A 33 3.41 -14.85 -1.04
N THR A 34 4.01 -15.76 -1.79
CA THR A 34 4.56 -17.00 -1.24
C THR A 34 5.68 -16.68 -0.26
N GLU A 35 6.69 -15.91 -0.66
CA GLU A 35 7.77 -15.49 0.22
C GLU A 35 7.27 -14.71 1.45
N LEU A 36 6.29 -13.82 1.26
CA LEU A 36 5.69 -13.05 2.34
C LEU A 36 5.06 -13.96 3.40
N HIS A 37 4.26 -14.94 2.96
CA HIS A 37 3.55 -15.84 3.86
C HIS A 37 4.44 -16.94 4.45
N GLU A 38 5.47 -17.38 3.75
CA GLU A 38 6.51 -18.27 4.32
C GLU A 38 7.23 -17.59 5.50
N ARG A 39 7.43 -16.28 5.44
CA ARG A 39 8.01 -15.52 6.56
C ARG A 39 7.07 -15.35 7.73
N ALA A 40 5.79 -15.10 7.49
CA ALA A 40 4.79 -14.88 8.54
C ALA A 40 3.36 -15.07 8.02
N PHE A 41 2.85 -16.29 8.09
CA PHE A 41 1.43 -16.56 7.80
C PHE A 41 0.59 -16.39 9.05
N VAL A 42 -0.26 -15.35 9.06
CA VAL A 42 -1.13 -15.02 10.21
C VAL A 42 -2.58 -14.88 9.72
N PRO A 43 -3.36 -15.96 9.74
CA PRO A 43 -4.77 -15.93 9.34
C PRO A 43 -5.56 -14.80 10.02
N GLY A 44 -6.31 -14.02 9.24
CA GLY A 44 -7.08 -12.88 9.73
C GLY A 44 -6.22 -11.67 10.13
N GLY A 45 -4.91 -11.69 9.87
CA GLY A 45 -4.01 -10.57 10.16
C GLY A 45 -4.42 -9.29 9.44
N GLY A 46 -4.73 -9.38 8.15
CA GLY A 46 -5.19 -8.25 7.34
C GLY A 46 -6.44 -7.57 7.91
N MET A 47 -7.44 -8.34 8.33
CA MET A 47 -8.66 -7.79 8.93
C MET A 47 -8.40 -7.08 10.26
N ARG A 48 -7.44 -7.57 11.07
CA ARG A 48 -7.04 -6.88 12.30
C ARG A 48 -6.34 -5.56 11.99
N GLN A 49 -5.46 -5.52 10.99
CA GLN A 49 -4.80 -4.30 10.53
C GLN A 49 -5.81 -3.28 9.98
N PHE A 50 -6.74 -3.73 9.15
CA PHE A 50 -7.81 -2.87 8.66
C PHE A 50 -8.65 -2.28 9.79
N GLY A 51 -9.04 -3.12 10.77
CA GLY A 51 -9.77 -2.67 11.96
C GLY A 51 -8.99 -1.67 12.81
N ALA A 52 -7.66 -1.80 12.90
CA ALA A 52 -6.79 -0.84 13.57
C ALA A 52 -6.73 0.48 12.80
N ALA A 53 -6.58 0.43 11.48
CA ALA A 53 -6.57 1.62 10.63
C ALA A 53 -7.88 2.43 10.77
N MET A 54 -9.03 1.75 10.77
CA MET A 54 -10.34 2.40 10.94
C MET A 54 -10.56 3.06 12.30
N ARG A 55 -9.82 2.63 13.32
CA ARG A 55 -9.89 3.19 14.68
C ARG A 55 -8.78 4.19 14.99
N THR A 56 -7.85 4.37 14.08
CA THR A 56 -6.75 5.32 14.29
C THR A 56 -7.29 6.74 14.27
N PRO A 57 -7.03 7.55 15.30
CA PRO A 57 -7.45 8.95 15.31
C PRO A 57 -6.70 9.77 14.26
N SER A 58 -7.13 11.01 14.06
CA SER A 58 -6.44 11.94 13.17
C SER A 58 -4.94 12.02 13.49
N ARG A 59 -4.10 11.95 12.47
CA ARG A 59 -2.64 12.08 12.57
C ARG A 59 -2.12 13.44 12.16
N VAL A 60 -3.02 14.39 11.85
CA VAL A 60 -2.65 15.70 11.31
C VAL A 60 -1.65 16.43 12.19
N GLU A 61 -1.91 16.53 13.49
CA GLU A 61 -1.01 17.21 14.42
C GLU A 61 0.37 16.53 14.48
N GLY A 62 0.39 15.19 14.48
CA GLY A 62 1.65 14.43 14.47
C GLY A 62 2.44 14.65 13.19
N LEU A 63 1.77 14.71 12.03
CA LEU A 63 2.43 14.99 10.75
C LEU A 63 3.01 16.40 10.71
N GLN A 64 2.27 17.39 11.22
CA GLN A 64 2.72 18.79 11.30
C GLN A 64 3.90 19.00 12.26
N ALA A 65 4.07 18.10 13.22
CA ALA A 65 5.17 18.14 14.20
C ALA A 65 6.42 17.35 13.76
N LEU A 66 6.40 16.70 12.60
CA LEU A 66 7.56 15.96 12.11
C LEU A 66 8.69 16.92 11.75
N ASP A 67 9.89 16.59 12.21
CA ASP A 67 11.15 17.30 11.92
C ASP A 67 12.22 16.30 11.44
N ILE A 68 11.86 15.56 10.41
CA ILE A 68 12.75 14.59 9.75
C ILE A 68 12.62 14.73 8.23
N PRO A 69 13.68 14.49 7.46
CA PRO A 69 13.60 14.43 5.99
C PRO A 69 12.54 13.39 5.58
N THR A 70 11.56 13.84 4.79
CA THR A 70 10.43 13.00 4.42
C THR A 70 10.20 13.07 2.91
N LEU A 71 10.08 11.90 2.27
CA LEU A 71 9.59 11.75 0.90
C LEU A 71 8.23 11.04 0.93
N VAL A 72 7.23 11.68 0.36
CA VAL A 72 5.91 11.08 0.10
C VAL A 72 5.90 10.57 -1.34
N VAL A 73 5.60 9.30 -1.52
CA VAL A 73 5.48 8.67 -2.85
C VAL A 73 4.05 8.26 -3.05
N HIS A 74 3.45 8.60 -4.20
CA HIS A 74 2.07 8.25 -4.52
C HIS A 74 1.89 8.00 -6.01
N GLY A 75 1.10 6.98 -6.36
CA GLY A 75 0.77 6.67 -7.74
C GLY A 75 -0.37 7.55 -8.26
N GLU A 76 -0.22 8.11 -9.47
CA GLU A 76 -1.27 8.92 -10.08
C GLU A 76 -2.55 8.15 -10.39
N ASN A 77 -2.42 6.84 -10.63
CA ASN A 77 -3.51 5.94 -10.95
C ASN A 77 -4.04 5.15 -9.73
N ASP A 78 -3.72 5.60 -8.52
CA ASP A 78 -4.20 4.95 -7.29
C ASP A 78 -5.73 5.09 -7.17
N THR A 79 -6.41 3.95 -7.29
CA THR A 79 -7.88 3.86 -7.22
C THR A 79 -8.39 3.58 -5.81
N LEU A 80 -7.50 3.19 -4.88
CA LEU A 80 -7.87 2.94 -3.48
C LEU A 80 -7.78 4.22 -2.65
N LEU A 81 -6.67 4.96 -2.79
CA LEU A 81 -6.45 6.26 -2.17
C LEU A 81 -6.05 7.25 -3.25
N SER A 82 -6.92 8.20 -3.57
CA SER A 82 -6.62 9.19 -4.60
C SER A 82 -5.32 9.96 -4.31
N ILE A 83 -4.66 10.44 -5.36
CA ILE A 83 -3.42 11.22 -5.29
C ILE A 83 -3.51 12.40 -4.31
N GLU A 84 -4.71 12.96 -4.10
CA GLU A 84 -4.94 14.06 -3.16
C GLU A 84 -4.57 13.70 -1.70
N HIS A 85 -4.63 12.41 -1.33
CA HIS A 85 -4.16 11.97 -0.02
C HIS A 85 -2.64 12.10 0.13
N GLY A 86 -1.89 11.75 -0.91
CA GLY A 86 -0.44 11.94 -0.95
C GLY A 86 -0.06 13.41 -0.92
N ARG A 87 -0.70 14.24 -1.74
CA ARG A 87 -0.52 15.70 -1.78
C ARG A 87 -0.78 16.30 -0.41
N ARG A 88 -1.93 15.95 0.19
CA ARG A 88 -2.27 16.44 1.53
C ARG A 88 -1.28 16.00 2.60
N THR A 89 -0.77 14.78 2.53
CA THR A 89 0.26 14.29 3.46
C THR A 89 1.54 15.10 3.33
N ALA A 90 2.01 15.34 2.11
CA ALA A 90 3.19 16.16 1.86
C ALA A 90 3.02 17.61 2.32
N GLU A 91 1.84 18.22 2.12
CA GLU A 91 1.53 19.57 2.62
C GLU A 91 1.59 19.68 4.15
N LEU A 92 1.17 18.62 4.85
CA LEU A 92 1.12 18.62 6.31
C LEU A 92 2.49 18.48 6.96
N ILE A 93 3.43 17.81 6.30
CA ILE A 93 4.77 17.54 6.85
C ILE A 93 5.72 18.66 6.46
N PRO A 94 6.29 19.41 7.41
CA PRO A 94 7.23 20.49 7.09
C PRO A 94 8.44 19.99 6.29
N GLY A 95 8.67 20.58 5.12
CA GLY A 95 9.81 20.23 4.27
C GLY A 95 9.74 18.88 3.56
N ALA A 96 8.57 18.21 3.53
CA ALA A 96 8.40 16.99 2.78
C ALA A 96 8.49 17.23 1.27
N GLU A 97 9.12 16.28 0.58
CA GLU A 97 9.09 16.18 -0.88
C GLU A 97 7.94 15.24 -1.30
N LEU A 98 7.33 15.51 -2.44
CA LEU A 98 6.31 14.66 -3.05
C LEU A 98 6.81 14.10 -4.37
N LEU A 99 6.77 12.79 -4.54
CA LEU A 99 7.02 12.09 -5.79
C LEU A 99 5.72 11.44 -6.26
N GLU A 100 5.14 12.02 -7.30
CA GLU A 100 4.00 11.44 -8.02
C GLU A 100 4.54 10.57 -9.15
N ILE A 101 4.05 9.33 -9.25
CA ILE A 101 4.54 8.37 -10.24
C ILE A 101 3.44 8.08 -11.24
N GLU A 102 3.67 8.52 -12.48
CA GLU A 102 2.75 8.25 -13.60
C GLU A 102 2.58 6.74 -13.82
N GLY A 103 1.34 6.31 -13.99
CA GLY A 103 1.00 4.91 -14.22
C GLY A 103 0.99 4.02 -12.97
N MET A 104 1.63 4.41 -11.89
CA MET A 104 1.61 3.65 -10.64
C MET A 104 0.21 3.71 -10.01
N SER A 105 -0.26 2.57 -9.54
CA SER A 105 -1.49 2.43 -8.76
C SER A 105 -1.18 2.27 -7.26
N HIS A 106 -2.01 1.52 -6.50
CA HIS A 106 -1.82 1.33 -5.06
C HIS A 106 -0.86 0.19 -4.74
N ASP A 107 0.23 0.07 -5.46
CA ASP A 107 1.24 -0.95 -5.21
C ASP A 107 2.63 -0.51 -5.71
N PHE A 108 3.66 -1.04 -5.06
CA PHE A 108 5.00 -1.00 -5.60
C PHE A 108 5.21 -2.24 -6.47
N VAL A 109 5.57 -2.00 -7.71
CA VAL A 109 5.91 -3.03 -8.69
C VAL A 109 7.36 -2.84 -9.13
N TYR A 110 7.93 -3.84 -9.78
CA TYR A 110 9.34 -3.80 -10.19
C TYR A 110 9.67 -2.71 -11.24
N GLN A 111 8.65 -2.07 -11.80
CA GLN A 111 8.79 -1.00 -12.79
C GLN A 111 9.00 0.40 -12.19
N VAL A 112 8.86 0.53 -10.86
CA VAL A 112 9.00 1.79 -10.13
C VAL A 112 10.36 1.90 -9.47
#